data_d566c4a40aa17336ccdbbcf90efb4e84
#
_entry.id   d566c4a40aa17336ccdbbcf90efb4e84
#
_cell.length_a   1.000
_cell.length_b   1.000
_cell.length_c   1.000
_cell.angle_alpha   90.00
_cell.angle_beta   90.00
_cell.angle_gamma   90.00
#
_symmetry.space_group_name_H-M   'P 1'
#
loop_
_entity.id
_entity.type
_entity.pdbx_description
1 polymer ?
#
loop_
_entity_poly.entity_id
_entity_poly.type
_entity_poly.pdbx_seq_one_letter_code
_entity_poly.pdbx_strand_id
1 'polypeptide(L)'
;MDANFKLGNTLIPGDPYEMSPNWAILAQIVERHNMIVANGISTCKGTITRQRQTRTRNERSVIDLVLFSSDMMHHLVNIEVDEARKYVLTMVVKKKNGIRLQKSDHNPILTEFALKVEISEDDTKKEMYNLKKQGMSENVQRIYNKHKDALKCD
;
A
#
# COMPACT_ATOMS: atom_id res chain seq x y z
N MET A 1 1.78 4.29 -2.78
CA MET A 1 2.51 5.53 -3.19
C MET A 1 2.44 6.53 -2.04
N ASP A 2 3.58 7.05 -1.59
CA ASP A 2 3.63 8.18 -0.66
C ASP A 2 3.55 9.47 -1.48
N ALA A 3 2.45 10.15 -1.39
CA ALA A 3 2.15 11.30 -2.25
C ALA A 3 2.73 12.62 -1.73
N ASN A 4 3.17 12.68 -0.45
CA ASN A 4 3.70 13.87 0.23
C ASN A 4 2.83 15.13 0.07
N PHE A 5 1.52 14.96 -0.20
CA PHE A 5 0.55 16.03 -0.28
C PHE A 5 -0.78 15.57 0.33
N LYS A 6 -1.64 16.51 0.66
CA LYS A 6 -2.90 16.27 1.35
C LYS A 6 -4.05 16.45 0.37
N LEU A 7 -4.93 15.46 0.31
CA LEU A 7 -6.11 15.49 -0.57
C LEU A 7 -7.29 16.22 0.05
N GLY A 8 -7.34 16.30 1.36
CA GLY A 8 -8.40 16.95 2.10
C GLY A 8 -9.69 16.13 2.18
N ASN A 9 -10.55 16.54 3.09
CA ASN A 9 -11.80 15.83 3.39
C ASN A 9 -12.78 15.76 2.20
N THR A 10 -12.63 16.62 1.20
CA THR A 10 -13.47 16.61 0.00
C THR A 10 -13.24 15.36 -0.85
N LEU A 11 -12.03 14.84 -0.87
CA LEU A 11 -11.64 13.70 -1.71
C LEU A 11 -11.48 12.41 -0.92
N ILE A 12 -11.01 12.52 0.31
CA ILE A 12 -10.89 11.40 1.23
C ILE A 12 -11.65 11.76 2.50
N PRO A 13 -12.85 11.24 2.67
CA PRO A 13 -13.65 11.49 3.87
C PRO A 13 -12.87 11.14 5.15
N GLY A 14 -12.82 12.07 6.10
CA GLY A 14 -12.07 11.91 7.34
C GLY A 14 -10.60 12.33 7.29
N ASP A 15 -10.08 12.83 6.16
CA ASP A 15 -8.76 13.48 6.13
C ASP A 15 -8.84 14.77 6.97
N PRO A 16 -8.02 14.92 8.04
CA PRO A 16 -8.08 16.07 8.93
C PRO A 16 -7.48 17.36 8.36
N TYR A 17 -6.98 17.33 7.15
CA TYR A 17 -6.29 18.46 6.53
C TYR A 17 -7.05 19.06 5.37
N GLU A 18 -6.74 20.31 5.08
CA GLU A 18 -7.16 20.96 3.84
C GLU A 18 -6.33 20.45 2.66
N MET A 19 -6.92 20.53 1.48
CA MET A 19 -6.31 20.14 0.23
C MET A 19 -5.04 20.95 -0.07
N SER A 20 -3.95 20.30 -0.39
CA SER A 20 -2.70 20.96 -0.73
C SER A 20 -2.73 21.51 -2.17
N PRO A 21 -1.95 22.57 -2.48
CA PRO A 21 -1.86 23.12 -3.84
C PRO A 21 -1.43 22.11 -4.90
N ASN A 22 -0.65 21.09 -4.52
CA ASN A 22 -0.16 20.06 -5.43
C ASN A 22 -1.22 19.03 -5.82
N TRP A 23 -2.40 19.09 -5.23
CA TRP A 23 -3.53 18.23 -5.57
C TRP A 23 -3.89 18.27 -7.06
N ALA A 24 -3.83 19.47 -7.68
CA ALA A 24 -4.19 19.63 -9.09
C ALA A 24 -3.37 18.74 -10.02
N ILE A 25 -2.11 18.47 -9.68
CA ILE A 25 -1.25 17.58 -10.46
C ILE A 25 -1.75 16.13 -10.36
N LEU A 26 -2.09 15.67 -9.16
CA LEU A 26 -2.65 14.32 -9.00
C LEU A 26 -4.00 14.18 -9.70
N ALA A 27 -4.88 15.18 -9.57
CA ALA A 27 -6.18 15.17 -10.25
C ALA A 27 -6.02 14.98 -11.76
N GLN A 28 -5.10 15.72 -12.38
CA GLN A 28 -4.80 15.58 -13.80
C GLN A 28 -4.27 14.16 -14.15
N ILE A 29 -3.43 13.57 -13.30
CA ILE A 29 -2.92 12.20 -13.52
C ILE A 29 -4.07 11.20 -13.41
N VAL A 30 -4.89 11.29 -12.37
CA VAL A 30 -6.04 10.41 -12.13
C VAL A 30 -7.03 10.47 -13.28
N GLU A 31 -7.38 11.68 -13.73
CA GLU A 31 -8.30 11.90 -14.86
C GLU A 31 -7.70 11.41 -16.17
N ARG A 32 -6.48 11.84 -16.50
CA ARG A 32 -5.81 11.48 -17.77
C ARG A 32 -5.65 9.98 -17.97
N HIS A 33 -5.43 9.24 -16.89
CA HIS A 33 -5.20 7.80 -16.92
C HIS A 33 -6.41 6.98 -16.50
N ASN A 34 -7.59 7.61 -16.37
CA ASN A 34 -8.83 6.95 -15.93
C ASN A 34 -8.62 6.09 -14.67
N MET A 35 -7.97 6.68 -13.65
CA MET A 35 -7.65 6.01 -12.41
C MET A 35 -8.65 6.38 -11.29
N ILE A 36 -8.71 5.53 -10.28
CA ILE A 36 -9.51 5.74 -9.08
C ILE A 36 -8.56 5.83 -7.89
N VAL A 37 -8.81 6.80 -6.99
CA VAL A 37 -8.17 6.86 -5.67
C VAL A 37 -8.94 5.93 -4.73
N ALA A 38 -8.44 4.71 -4.56
CA ALA A 38 -9.16 3.62 -3.92
C ALA A 38 -9.48 3.88 -2.44
N ASN A 39 -8.55 4.46 -1.70
CA ASN A 39 -8.82 4.79 -0.29
C ASN A 39 -9.64 6.07 -0.09
N GLY A 40 -10.12 6.67 -1.17
CA GLY A 40 -11.13 7.75 -1.16
C GLY A 40 -12.56 7.28 -1.43
N ILE A 41 -12.77 6.01 -1.80
CA ILE A 41 -14.12 5.49 -2.07
C ILE A 41 -14.88 5.20 -0.78
N SER A 42 -16.21 5.27 -0.84
CA SER A 42 -17.09 5.10 0.33
C SER A 42 -17.03 3.71 0.97
N THR A 43 -16.56 2.70 0.24
CA THR A 43 -16.41 1.32 0.76
C THR A 43 -15.07 1.08 1.45
N CYS A 44 -14.12 2.03 1.39
CA CYS A 44 -12.86 1.93 2.11
C CYS A 44 -13.10 2.04 3.62
N LYS A 45 -12.56 1.07 4.37
CA LYS A 45 -12.57 1.10 5.83
C LYS A 45 -11.32 1.79 6.34
N GLY A 46 -11.51 2.79 7.20
CA GLY A 46 -10.41 3.61 7.70
C GLY A 46 -9.94 4.65 6.66
N THR A 47 -9.17 5.63 7.14
CA THR A 47 -8.78 6.80 6.34
C THR A 47 -7.30 7.14 6.54
N ILE A 48 -6.85 7.10 7.80
CA ILE A 48 -5.56 7.64 8.20
C ILE A 48 -4.43 6.68 7.83
N THR A 49 -3.60 7.08 6.88
CA THR A 49 -2.48 6.25 6.41
C THR A 49 -1.18 6.51 7.16
N ARG A 50 -1.09 7.60 7.93
CA ARG A 50 0.06 7.90 8.77
C ARG A 50 -0.37 8.39 10.14
N GLN A 51 0.24 7.79 11.19
CA GLN A 51 0.03 8.19 12.59
C GLN A 51 1.38 8.30 13.28
N ARG A 52 1.71 9.51 13.75
CA ARG A 52 2.95 9.76 14.46
C ARG A 52 2.65 10.41 15.81
N GLN A 53 3.05 9.73 16.87
CA GLN A 53 2.99 10.30 18.20
C GLN A 53 4.35 10.91 18.55
N THR A 54 4.35 12.20 18.81
CA THR A 54 5.46 12.93 19.39
C THR A 54 5.20 13.19 20.87
N ARG A 55 6.16 13.77 21.60
CA ARG A 55 5.96 14.12 23.02
C ARG A 55 4.84 15.14 23.24
N THR A 56 4.56 15.97 22.25
CA THR A 56 3.66 17.12 22.35
C THR A 56 2.44 17.02 21.43
N ARG A 57 2.46 16.16 20.41
CA ARG A 57 1.41 16.10 19.38
C ARG A 57 1.16 14.67 18.92
N ASN A 58 -0.10 14.41 18.61
CA ASN A 58 -0.51 13.22 17.86
C ASN A 58 -0.86 13.70 16.43
N GLU A 59 0.01 13.36 15.48
CA GLU A 59 -0.14 13.74 14.07
C GLU A 59 -0.82 12.59 13.33
N ARG A 60 -1.90 12.90 12.62
CA ARG A 60 -2.64 11.96 11.79
C ARG A 60 -2.80 12.57 10.40
N SER A 61 -2.53 11.82 9.34
CA SER A 61 -2.64 12.32 7.97
C SER A 61 -2.90 11.19 6.97
N VAL A 62 -3.42 11.58 5.81
CA VAL A 62 -3.54 10.74 4.64
C VAL A 62 -2.45 11.16 3.67
N ILE A 63 -1.43 10.36 3.51
CA ILE A 63 -0.29 10.62 2.61
C ILE A 63 -0.01 9.45 1.65
N ASP A 64 -0.52 8.28 1.95
CA ASP A 64 -0.40 7.11 1.10
C ASP A 64 -1.70 6.90 0.34
N LEU A 65 -1.60 6.64 -0.96
CA LEU A 65 -2.73 6.44 -1.84
C LEU A 65 -2.59 5.12 -2.58
N VAL A 66 -3.71 4.46 -2.78
CA VAL A 66 -3.85 3.34 -3.70
C VAL A 66 -4.58 3.85 -4.94
N LEU A 67 -3.91 3.74 -6.08
CA LEU A 67 -4.45 4.09 -7.38
C LEU A 67 -4.57 2.82 -8.21
N PHE A 68 -5.70 2.63 -8.86
CA PHE A 68 -5.88 1.58 -9.86
C PHE A 68 -6.76 2.09 -11.01
N SER A 69 -6.69 1.43 -12.16
CA SER A 69 -7.51 1.80 -13.31
C SER A 69 -8.99 1.51 -13.04
N SER A 70 -9.88 2.31 -13.60
CA SER A 70 -11.32 2.23 -13.33
C SER A 70 -11.95 0.89 -13.72
N ASP A 71 -11.39 0.20 -14.70
CA ASP A 71 -11.78 -1.14 -15.11
C ASP A 71 -11.52 -2.22 -14.06
N MET A 72 -10.60 -1.97 -13.11
CA MET A 72 -10.35 -2.87 -12.00
C MET A 72 -11.39 -2.76 -10.87
N MET A 73 -12.25 -1.74 -10.90
CA MET A 73 -13.18 -1.46 -9.80
C MET A 73 -14.14 -2.63 -9.52
N HIS A 74 -14.60 -3.32 -10.56
CA HIS A 74 -15.52 -4.46 -10.42
C HIS A 74 -14.86 -5.72 -9.84
N HIS A 75 -13.53 -5.76 -9.79
CA HIS A 75 -12.77 -6.82 -9.14
C HIS A 75 -12.44 -6.51 -7.67
N LEU A 76 -12.60 -5.27 -7.23
CA LEU A 76 -12.29 -4.88 -5.86
C LEU A 76 -13.28 -5.50 -4.88
N VAL A 77 -12.78 -6.36 -4.00
CA VAL A 77 -13.57 -7.03 -2.95
C VAL A 77 -13.55 -6.23 -1.66
N ASN A 78 -12.36 -5.79 -1.26
CA ASN A 78 -12.17 -5.08 -0.01
C ASN A 78 -10.99 -4.10 -0.10
N ILE A 79 -11.12 -2.99 0.62
CA ILE A 79 -10.01 -2.06 0.87
C ILE A 79 -10.11 -1.55 2.31
N GLU A 80 -9.01 -1.61 3.03
CA GLU A 80 -8.94 -1.23 4.44
C GLU A 80 -7.60 -0.57 4.76
N VAL A 81 -7.63 0.55 5.47
CA VAL A 81 -6.45 1.16 6.08
C VAL A 81 -6.31 0.60 7.51
N ASP A 82 -5.20 -0.05 7.81
CA ASP A 82 -4.93 -0.66 9.14
C ASP A 82 -4.65 0.42 10.21
N GLU A 83 -5.66 1.20 10.56
CA GLU A 83 -5.53 2.20 11.64
C GLU A 83 -5.31 1.55 13.02
N ALA A 84 -5.69 0.29 13.19
CA ALA A 84 -5.42 -0.49 14.39
C ALA A 84 -3.95 -0.93 14.50
N ARG A 85 -3.18 -0.73 13.42
CA ARG A 85 -1.74 -0.99 13.37
C ARG A 85 -1.34 -2.45 13.65
N LYS A 86 -2.17 -3.38 13.19
CA LYS A 86 -1.94 -4.83 13.35
C LYS A 86 -0.77 -5.33 12.49
N TYR A 87 -0.63 -4.76 11.29
CA TYR A 87 0.33 -5.20 10.27
C TYR A 87 1.49 -4.22 10.05
N VAL A 88 1.70 -3.28 10.98
CA VAL A 88 2.75 -2.25 10.84
C VAL A 88 4.13 -2.87 10.86
N LEU A 89 4.92 -2.53 9.86
CA LEU A 89 6.30 -2.98 9.72
C LEU A 89 7.19 -2.42 10.83
N THR A 90 8.04 -3.30 11.37
CA THR A 90 9.11 -2.92 12.29
C THR A 90 10.43 -2.89 11.55
N MET A 91 11.07 -1.74 11.55
CA MET A 91 12.36 -1.51 10.90
C MET A 91 13.50 -1.56 11.91
N VAL A 92 14.64 -2.07 11.46
CA VAL A 92 15.89 -2.04 12.22
C VAL A 92 16.64 -0.77 11.85
N VAL A 93 16.75 0.18 12.77
CA VAL A 93 17.46 1.45 12.56
C VAL A 93 18.79 1.41 13.29
N LYS A 94 19.90 1.56 12.54
CA LYS A 94 21.25 1.73 13.12
C LYS A 94 21.42 3.18 13.57
N LYS A 95 21.78 3.38 14.83
CA LYS A 95 22.15 4.70 15.39
C LYS A 95 23.59 4.65 15.93
N LYS A 96 24.17 5.82 16.22
CA LYS A 96 25.53 5.91 16.81
C LYS A 96 25.71 5.04 18.07
N ASN A 97 24.64 4.84 18.84
CA ASN A 97 24.66 4.10 20.11
C ASN A 97 24.08 2.67 20.00
N GLY A 98 24.00 2.08 18.81
CA GLY A 98 23.54 0.70 18.59
C GLY A 98 22.37 0.56 17.65
N ILE A 99 21.71 -0.60 17.74
CA ILE A 99 20.55 -0.98 16.90
C ILE A 99 19.28 -0.69 17.68
N ARG A 100 18.32 -0.03 17.04
CA ARG A 100 16.99 0.21 17.58
C ARG A 100 15.93 -0.34 16.64
N LEU A 101 14.95 -1.02 17.22
CA LEU A 101 13.72 -1.38 16.50
C LEU A 101 12.79 -0.16 16.50
N GLN A 102 12.31 0.19 15.33
CA GLN A 102 11.37 1.30 15.15
C GLN A 102 10.19 0.83 14.31
N LYS A 103 8.97 0.98 14.85
CA LYS A 103 7.74 0.77 14.06
C LYS A 103 7.59 1.90 13.05
N SER A 104 7.15 1.57 11.84
CA SER A 104 6.74 2.56 10.85
C SER A 104 5.65 3.47 11.44
N ASP A 105 5.62 4.74 11.08
CA ASP A 105 4.51 5.64 11.36
C ASP A 105 3.42 5.59 10.27
N HIS A 106 3.63 4.84 9.19
CA HIS A 106 2.62 4.54 8.18
C HIS A 106 1.74 3.37 8.59
N ASN A 107 0.44 3.49 8.27
CA ASN A 107 -0.52 2.41 8.40
C ASN A 107 -0.64 1.69 7.04
N PRO A 108 -0.51 0.37 7.00
CA PRO A 108 -0.70 -0.40 5.77
C PRO A 108 -2.09 -0.20 5.18
N ILE A 109 -2.17 -0.21 3.86
CA ILE A 109 -3.43 -0.29 3.12
C ILE A 109 -3.53 -1.69 2.53
N LEU A 110 -4.56 -2.42 2.93
CA LEU A 110 -4.86 -3.77 2.49
C LEU A 110 -5.90 -3.69 1.38
N THR A 111 -5.60 -4.28 0.23
CA THR A 111 -6.51 -4.27 -0.93
C THR A 111 -6.67 -5.70 -1.42
N GLU A 112 -7.91 -6.13 -1.58
CA GLU A 112 -8.27 -7.46 -2.03
C GLU A 112 -9.03 -7.37 -3.35
N PHE A 113 -8.58 -8.14 -4.35
CA PHE A 113 -9.23 -8.25 -5.65
C PHE A 113 -9.63 -9.69 -5.95
N ALA A 114 -10.83 -9.88 -6.50
CA ALA A 114 -11.27 -11.16 -7.07
C ALA A 114 -10.88 -11.21 -8.56
N LEU A 115 -9.72 -11.75 -8.85
CA LEU A 115 -9.23 -11.91 -10.22
C LEU A 115 -9.34 -13.39 -10.63
N LYS A 116 -9.91 -13.65 -11.81
CA LYS A 116 -9.76 -14.96 -12.47
C LYS A 116 -8.43 -14.94 -13.22
N VAL A 117 -7.45 -15.63 -12.68
CA VAL A 117 -6.16 -15.79 -13.34
C VAL A 117 -6.14 -17.15 -14.01
N GLU A 118 -6.18 -17.18 -15.33
CA GLU A 118 -5.85 -18.38 -16.10
C GLU A 118 -4.32 -18.49 -16.15
N ILE A 119 -3.76 -19.28 -15.26
CA ILE A 119 -2.32 -19.53 -15.23
C ILE A 119 -2.04 -20.63 -16.24
N SER A 120 -1.40 -20.30 -17.38
CA SER A 120 -0.83 -21.33 -18.23
C SER A 120 0.42 -21.92 -17.57
N GLU A 121 0.62 -23.23 -17.69
CA GLU A 121 1.81 -23.90 -17.11
C GLU A 121 3.14 -23.30 -17.62
N ASP A 122 3.15 -22.68 -18.81
CA ASP A 122 4.31 -22.02 -19.38
C ASP A 122 4.63 -20.67 -18.72
N ASP A 123 3.63 -19.94 -18.22
CA ASP A 123 3.84 -18.63 -17.60
C ASP A 123 4.49 -18.76 -16.22
N THR A 124 4.15 -19.80 -15.46
CA THR A 124 4.78 -20.07 -14.14
C THR A 124 6.27 -20.34 -14.27
N LYS A 125 6.72 -20.98 -15.35
CA LYS A 125 8.15 -21.23 -15.60
C LYS A 125 8.90 -19.96 -15.97
N LYS A 126 8.27 -19.06 -16.74
CA LYS A 126 8.87 -17.79 -17.16
C LYS A 126 9.01 -16.79 -16.01
N GLU A 127 8.02 -16.68 -15.13
CA GLU A 127 8.11 -15.81 -13.96
C GLU A 127 9.18 -16.27 -12.97
N MET A 128 9.29 -17.57 -12.69
CA MET A 128 10.38 -18.09 -11.86
C MET A 128 11.77 -17.78 -12.43
N TYR A 129 11.90 -17.75 -13.75
CA TYR A 129 13.17 -17.43 -14.42
C TYR A 129 13.54 -15.96 -14.32
N ASN A 130 12.55 -15.07 -14.39
CA ASN A 130 12.74 -13.63 -14.26
C ASN A 130 13.07 -13.20 -12.82
N LEU A 131 12.46 -13.80 -11.82
CA LEU A 131 12.74 -13.54 -10.41
C LEU A 131 14.20 -13.90 -10.04
N LYS A 132 14.75 -14.99 -10.61
CA LYS A 132 16.17 -15.35 -10.44
C LYS A 132 17.13 -14.38 -11.12
N LYS A 133 16.74 -13.80 -12.27
CA LYS A 133 17.55 -12.82 -13.02
C LYS A 133 17.59 -11.43 -12.40
N GLN A 134 16.57 -11.05 -11.62
CA GLN A 134 16.45 -9.72 -11.01
C GLN A 134 17.19 -9.56 -9.69
N GLY A 135 18.01 -10.51 -9.29
CA GLY A 135 18.89 -10.36 -8.12
C GLY A 135 18.13 -10.15 -6.81
N MET A 136 17.02 -10.88 -6.61
CA MET A 136 16.32 -10.86 -5.34
C MET A 136 17.29 -11.20 -4.20
N SER A 137 17.31 -10.37 -3.16
CA SER A 137 18.13 -10.62 -1.99
C SER A 137 17.82 -12.03 -1.42
N GLU A 138 18.84 -12.73 -0.90
CA GLU A 138 18.71 -14.08 -0.33
C GLU A 138 17.56 -14.18 0.68
N ASN A 139 17.23 -13.10 1.38
CA ASN A 139 16.11 -13.04 2.32
C ASN A 139 14.75 -13.16 1.64
N VAL A 140 14.53 -12.49 0.52
CA VAL A 140 13.27 -12.56 -0.23
C VAL A 140 13.13 -13.96 -0.85
N GLN A 141 14.21 -14.52 -1.36
CA GLN A 141 14.24 -15.86 -1.92
C GLN A 141 13.95 -16.94 -0.85
N ARG A 142 14.44 -16.74 0.39
CA ARG A 142 14.16 -17.61 1.54
C ARG A 142 12.69 -17.53 1.96
N ILE A 143 12.10 -16.34 1.99
CA ILE A 143 10.67 -16.13 2.30
C ILE A 143 9.82 -16.79 1.23
N TYR A 144 10.12 -16.56 -0.05
CA TYR A 144 9.43 -17.21 -1.17
C TYR A 144 9.49 -18.71 -1.09
N ASN A 145 10.68 -19.30 -0.88
CA ASN A 145 10.86 -20.75 -0.78
C ASN A 145 10.13 -21.37 0.43
N LYS A 146 9.96 -20.62 1.52
CA LYS A 146 9.21 -21.04 2.71
C LYS A 146 7.70 -21.08 2.47
N HIS A 147 7.18 -20.25 1.58
CA HIS A 147 5.74 -20.10 1.34
C HIS A 147 5.28 -20.65 -0.02
N LYS A 148 6.19 -21.07 -0.90
CA LYS A 148 5.84 -21.62 -2.23
C LYS A 148 4.91 -22.83 -2.20
N ASP A 149 4.99 -23.63 -1.12
CA ASP A 149 4.14 -24.82 -0.97
C ASP A 149 2.75 -24.47 -0.43
N ALA A 150 2.59 -23.31 0.22
CA ALA A 150 1.30 -22.76 0.62
C ALA A 150 0.54 -22.07 -0.54
N LEU A 151 1.25 -21.77 -1.64
CA LEU A 151 0.68 -21.17 -2.85
C LEU A 151 0.25 -22.23 -3.89
N LYS A 152 0.51 -23.51 -3.65
CA LYS A 152 -0.09 -24.61 -4.40
C LYS A 152 -1.48 -24.86 -3.81
N CYS A 153 -2.46 -24.04 -4.21
CA CYS A 153 -3.86 -24.39 -4.01
C CYS A 153 -4.21 -25.53 -4.97
N ASP A 154 -4.77 -26.61 -4.41
CA ASP A 154 -5.39 -27.70 -5.13
C ASP A 154 -6.52 -27.22 -6.05
#